data_e54e0ed253ca5fc23fc50d195520b07a
#
_entry.id   e54e0ed253ca5fc23fc50d195520b07a
#
_cell.length_a   1.000
_cell.length_b   1.000
_cell.length_c   1.000
_cell.angle_alpha   90.00
_cell.angle_beta   90.00
_cell.angle_gamma   90.00
#
_symmetry.space_group_name_H-M   'P 1'
#
loop_
_entity.id
_entity.type
_entity.pdbx_description
1 polymer ?
#
loop_
_entity_poly.entity_id
_entity_poly.type
_entity_poly.pdbx_seq_one_letter_code
_entity_poly.pdbx_strand_id
1 'polypeptide(L)'
;MSSVLVAFATKYGSTQEVAEAVAAALKERGVDVDIRPAREVKALDDYSAVVLGAPLYYFRWHKDARKFLDHHRKALAGLPVAVFALGPFANEPDQFEDARRRLDKALAERDWLSPVAVEVFGGKFDSAGLRFPDANPGMKKIPASDIRDWEAIRAWASALPEVLGLGGRATAEPPETPGSTEQSGTYTEEAGG
;
A
#
# COMPACT_ATOMS: atom_id res chain seq x y z
N MET A 1 -5.32 -16.12 8.86
CA MET A 1 -5.80 -14.75 8.52
C MET A 1 -5.04 -14.32 7.29
N SER A 2 -5.73 -13.89 6.25
CA SER A 2 -5.06 -13.46 5.02
C SER A 2 -4.52 -12.06 5.22
N SER A 3 -3.23 -11.85 5.01
CA SER A 3 -2.58 -10.54 5.13
C SER A 3 -2.52 -9.81 3.78
N VAL A 4 -2.28 -8.53 3.81
CA VAL A 4 -1.98 -7.71 2.63
C VAL A 4 -0.47 -7.65 2.44
N LEU A 5 0.00 -7.94 1.24
CA LEU A 5 1.39 -7.74 0.90
C LEU A 5 1.62 -6.30 0.43
N VAL A 6 2.52 -5.58 1.06
CA VAL A 6 3.10 -4.34 0.52
C VAL A 6 4.47 -4.69 -0.07
N ALA A 7 4.50 -4.92 -1.38
CA ALA A 7 5.73 -5.20 -2.12
C ALA A 7 6.33 -3.90 -2.66
N PHE A 8 7.65 -3.75 -2.56
CA PHE A 8 8.32 -2.56 -3.06
C PHE A 8 9.60 -2.88 -3.83
N ALA A 9 9.88 -2.06 -4.83
CA ALA A 9 11.19 -1.99 -5.47
C ALA A 9 11.82 -0.63 -5.18
N THR A 10 13.09 -0.61 -4.87
CA THR A 10 13.83 0.62 -4.58
C THR A 10 15.29 0.48 -5.00
N LYS A 11 15.92 1.59 -5.37
CA LYS A 11 17.35 1.66 -5.65
C LYS A 11 18.11 2.39 -4.56
N TYR A 12 17.50 3.44 -4.01
CA TYR A 12 18.11 4.36 -3.04
C TYR A 12 17.32 4.49 -1.73
N GLY A 13 16.33 3.62 -1.50
CA GLY A 13 15.60 3.54 -0.24
C GLY A 13 14.32 4.39 -0.16
N SER A 14 14.15 5.43 -0.98
CA SER A 14 13.00 6.33 -0.87
C SER A 14 11.64 5.65 -1.05
N THR A 15 11.54 4.66 -1.92
CA THR A 15 10.31 3.88 -2.11
C THR A 15 10.04 2.94 -0.94
N GLN A 16 11.08 2.43 -0.30
CA GLN A 16 10.93 1.63 0.92
C GLN A 16 10.29 2.45 2.03
N GLU A 17 10.79 3.66 2.29
CA GLU A 17 10.23 4.57 3.28
C GLU A 17 8.73 4.83 3.04
N VAL A 18 8.32 5.03 1.78
CA VAL A 18 6.90 5.19 1.41
C VAL A 18 6.12 3.90 1.61
N ALA A 19 6.67 2.75 1.23
CA ALA A 19 6.02 1.46 1.45
C ALA A 19 5.81 1.16 2.94
N GLU A 20 6.75 1.54 3.80
CA GLU A 20 6.64 1.45 5.25
C GLU A 20 5.52 2.35 5.79
N ALA A 21 5.39 3.58 5.27
CA ALA A 21 4.29 4.48 5.64
C ALA A 21 2.93 3.95 5.19
N VAL A 22 2.84 3.38 3.98
CA VAL A 22 1.63 2.70 3.49
C VAL A 22 1.26 1.53 4.38
N ALA A 23 2.24 0.68 4.73
CA ALA A 23 2.01 -0.46 5.60
C ALA A 23 1.56 -0.03 7.01
N ALA A 24 2.13 1.05 7.55
CA ALA A 24 1.73 1.61 8.84
C ALA A 24 0.27 2.09 8.82
N ALA A 25 -0.12 2.85 7.80
CA ALA A 25 -1.49 3.35 7.65
C ALA A 25 -2.51 2.21 7.50
N LEU A 26 -2.18 1.14 6.78
CA LEU A 26 -3.01 -0.06 6.67
C LEU A 26 -3.16 -0.76 8.03
N LYS A 27 -2.07 -0.88 8.80
CA LYS A 27 -2.11 -1.47 10.16
C LYS A 27 -2.95 -0.65 11.13
N GLU A 28 -2.91 0.68 11.06
CA GLU A 28 -3.79 1.57 11.82
C GLU A 28 -5.28 1.35 11.51
N ARG A 29 -5.59 0.86 10.31
CA ARG A 29 -6.94 0.45 9.90
C ARG A 29 -7.27 -1.00 10.25
N GLY A 30 -6.44 -1.68 11.06
CA GLY A 30 -6.65 -3.06 11.51
C GLY A 30 -6.34 -4.13 10.46
N VAL A 31 -5.65 -3.78 9.39
CA VAL A 31 -5.23 -4.73 8.35
C VAL A 31 -3.94 -5.43 8.77
N ASP A 32 -3.88 -6.74 8.65
CA ASP A 32 -2.63 -7.49 8.78
C ASP A 32 -1.77 -7.29 7.54
N VAL A 33 -0.53 -6.83 7.70
CA VAL A 33 0.35 -6.40 6.61
C VAL A 33 1.73 -7.00 6.73
N ASP A 34 2.15 -7.65 5.66
CA ASP A 34 3.54 -8.03 5.43
C ASP A 34 4.19 -7.07 4.42
N ILE A 35 5.41 -6.64 4.69
CA ILE A 35 6.16 -5.72 3.82
C ILE A 35 7.43 -6.41 3.33
N ARG A 36 7.64 -6.44 2.00
CA ARG A 36 8.79 -7.13 1.40
C ARG A 36 9.34 -6.42 0.16
N PRO A 37 10.66 -6.50 -0.05
CA PRO A 37 11.20 -6.21 -1.38
C PRO A 37 10.56 -7.12 -2.44
N ALA A 38 10.08 -6.54 -3.54
CA ALA A 38 9.39 -7.27 -4.60
C ALA A 38 10.20 -8.46 -5.16
N ARG A 39 11.53 -8.33 -5.21
CA ARG A 39 12.44 -9.39 -5.68
C ARG A 39 12.56 -10.59 -4.71
N GLU A 40 12.12 -10.44 -3.46
CA GLU A 40 12.24 -11.47 -2.41
C GLU A 40 10.93 -12.24 -2.20
N VAL A 41 9.84 -11.77 -2.83
CA VAL A 41 8.54 -12.46 -2.78
C VAL A 41 8.59 -13.70 -3.66
N LYS A 42 8.32 -14.85 -3.07
CA LYS A 42 8.37 -16.16 -3.76
C LYS A 42 6.98 -16.66 -4.17
N ALA A 43 5.97 -16.40 -3.34
CA ALA A 43 4.59 -16.85 -3.54
C ALA A 43 3.61 -15.80 -3.00
N LEU A 44 2.36 -15.86 -3.44
CA LEU A 44 1.30 -14.95 -3.03
C LEU A 44 0.10 -15.66 -2.39
N ASP A 45 0.22 -16.95 -2.10
CA ASP A 45 -0.91 -17.80 -1.66
C ASP A 45 -1.47 -17.38 -0.30
N ASP A 46 -0.64 -16.76 0.55
CA ASP A 46 -1.01 -16.31 1.90
C ASP A 46 -1.62 -14.90 1.93
N TYR A 47 -1.67 -14.21 0.80
CA TYR A 47 -2.13 -12.82 0.73
C TYR A 47 -3.53 -12.70 0.11
N SER A 48 -4.32 -11.78 0.66
CA SER A 48 -5.66 -11.44 0.15
C SER A 48 -5.66 -10.24 -0.80
N ALA A 49 -4.61 -9.45 -0.79
CA ALA A 49 -4.42 -8.30 -1.67
C ALA A 49 -2.94 -7.93 -1.75
N VAL A 50 -2.59 -7.17 -2.77
CA VAL A 50 -1.22 -6.70 -3.00
C VAL A 50 -1.21 -5.19 -3.23
N VAL A 51 -0.31 -4.50 -2.54
CA VAL A 51 0.09 -3.11 -2.86
C VAL A 51 1.51 -3.16 -3.41
N LEU A 52 1.72 -2.68 -4.63
CA LEU A 52 3.02 -2.69 -5.28
C LEU A 52 3.54 -1.27 -5.49
N GLY A 53 4.68 -0.94 -4.91
CA GLY A 53 5.33 0.35 -5.04
C GLY A 53 6.69 0.29 -5.71
N ALA A 54 6.96 1.23 -6.63
CA ALA A 54 8.28 1.33 -7.26
C ALA A 54 8.54 2.72 -7.86
N PRO A 55 9.80 3.14 -7.99
CA PRO A 55 10.11 4.41 -8.60
C PRO A 55 10.02 4.35 -10.14
N LEU A 56 9.70 5.49 -10.73
CA LEU A 56 9.92 5.74 -12.15
C LEU A 56 11.36 6.20 -12.34
N TYR A 57 12.16 5.37 -12.97
CA TYR A 57 13.58 5.62 -13.19
C TYR A 57 13.86 5.75 -14.68
N TYR A 58 14.55 6.80 -15.10
CA TYR A 58 14.83 7.07 -16.53
C TYR A 58 13.61 6.83 -17.42
N PHE A 59 12.48 7.41 -17.04
CA PHE A 59 11.21 7.31 -17.77
C PHE A 59 10.58 5.91 -17.80
N ARG A 60 11.05 4.97 -17.01
CA ARG A 60 10.52 3.62 -16.91
C ARG A 60 10.20 3.23 -15.47
N TRP A 61 9.13 2.51 -15.29
CA TRP A 61 8.84 1.91 -13.99
C TRP A 61 9.88 0.84 -13.65
N HIS A 62 10.27 0.74 -12.39
CA HIS A 62 11.42 -0.06 -11.97
C HIS A 62 11.31 -1.52 -12.44
N LYS A 63 12.42 -2.09 -12.89
CA LYS A 63 12.48 -3.44 -13.47
C LYS A 63 11.98 -4.53 -12.51
N ASP A 64 12.24 -4.40 -11.20
CA ASP A 64 11.86 -5.41 -10.22
C ASP A 64 10.35 -5.43 -9.99
N ALA A 65 9.66 -4.27 -10.07
CA ALA A 65 8.21 -4.21 -10.05
C ALA A 65 7.60 -4.89 -11.28
N ARG A 66 8.14 -4.61 -12.48
CA ARG A 66 7.67 -5.26 -13.71
C ARG A 66 7.88 -6.78 -13.68
N LYS A 67 9.06 -7.23 -13.22
CA LYS A 67 9.36 -8.66 -13.04
C LYS A 67 8.44 -9.32 -12.03
N PHE A 68 8.13 -8.62 -10.92
CA PHE A 68 7.19 -9.11 -9.92
C PHE A 68 5.81 -9.38 -10.54
N LEU A 69 5.27 -8.42 -11.30
CA LEU A 69 4.00 -8.59 -11.99
C LEU A 69 4.04 -9.79 -12.95
N ASP A 70 5.08 -9.88 -13.77
CA ASP A 70 5.21 -10.94 -14.79
C ASP A 70 5.37 -12.32 -14.14
N HIS A 71 6.16 -12.41 -13.07
CA HIS A 71 6.39 -13.65 -12.34
C HIS A 71 5.15 -14.17 -11.62
N HIS A 72 4.39 -13.26 -11.00
CA HIS A 72 3.21 -13.60 -10.21
C HIS A 72 1.88 -13.44 -10.98
N ARG A 73 1.92 -13.36 -12.31
CA ARG A 73 0.75 -13.13 -13.17
C ARG A 73 -0.47 -13.96 -12.79
N LYS A 74 -0.30 -15.25 -12.59
CA LYS A 74 -1.41 -16.18 -12.32
C LYS A 74 -2.11 -15.86 -10.98
N ALA A 75 -1.33 -15.60 -9.94
CA ALA A 75 -1.87 -15.26 -8.62
C ALA A 75 -2.49 -13.87 -8.60
N LEU A 76 -1.81 -12.89 -9.20
CA LEU A 76 -2.28 -11.50 -9.26
C LEU A 76 -3.56 -11.32 -10.08
N ALA A 77 -3.83 -12.19 -11.06
CA ALA A 77 -5.09 -12.15 -11.81
C ALA A 77 -6.33 -12.45 -10.94
N GLY A 78 -6.14 -13.06 -9.78
CA GLY A 78 -7.21 -13.36 -8.81
C GLY A 78 -7.18 -12.50 -7.55
N LEU A 79 -6.25 -11.56 -7.44
CA LEU A 79 -6.10 -10.71 -6.25
C LEU A 79 -6.35 -9.24 -6.58
N PRO A 80 -6.99 -8.47 -5.69
CA PRO A 80 -7.02 -7.01 -5.80
C PRO A 80 -5.59 -6.46 -5.67
N VAL A 81 -5.22 -5.59 -6.62
CA VAL A 81 -3.88 -4.99 -6.69
C VAL A 81 -4.01 -3.48 -6.69
N ALA A 82 -3.34 -2.82 -5.74
CA ALA A 82 -3.10 -1.38 -5.77
C ALA A 82 -1.65 -1.11 -6.17
N VAL A 83 -1.43 -0.03 -6.90
CA VAL A 83 -0.10 0.33 -7.41
C VAL A 83 0.23 1.77 -7.06
N PHE A 84 1.45 2.03 -6.60
CA PHE A 84 1.96 3.39 -6.55
C PHE A 84 3.33 3.52 -7.21
N ALA A 85 3.59 4.69 -7.75
CA ALA A 85 4.92 5.03 -8.23
C ALA A 85 5.45 6.27 -7.50
N LEU A 86 6.76 6.31 -7.28
CA LEU A 86 7.45 7.54 -6.97
C LEU A 86 7.97 8.13 -8.29
N GLY A 87 7.61 9.36 -8.55
CA GLY A 87 7.85 10.00 -9.84
C GLY A 87 8.68 11.26 -9.75
N PRO A 88 8.10 12.44 -9.99
CA PRO A 88 8.86 13.66 -10.17
C PRO A 88 9.68 14.07 -8.96
N PHE A 89 10.74 14.81 -9.21
CA PHE A 89 11.61 15.41 -8.20
C PHE A 89 11.36 16.91 -8.03
N ALA A 90 10.50 17.49 -8.85
CA ALA A 90 10.02 18.85 -8.74
C ALA A 90 8.49 18.85 -8.68
N ASN A 91 7.91 19.79 -7.94
CA ASN A 91 6.47 19.88 -7.75
C ASN A 91 5.82 20.65 -8.92
N GLU A 92 5.95 20.09 -10.11
CA GLU A 92 5.41 20.65 -11.36
C GLU A 92 4.28 19.75 -11.87
N PRO A 93 3.06 20.28 -12.10
CA PRO A 93 1.91 19.47 -12.51
C PRO A 93 2.15 18.62 -13.76
N ASP A 94 2.83 19.15 -14.77
CA ASP A 94 3.17 18.45 -16.01
C ASP A 94 4.09 17.24 -15.81
N GLN A 95 4.95 17.31 -14.81
CA GLN A 95 5.80 16.18 -14.43
C GLN A 95 5.01 15.04 -13.79
N PHE A 96 3.99 15.36 -12.97
CA PHE A 96 3.09 14.35 -12.41
C PHE A 96 2.23 13.71 -13.49
N GLU A 97 1.69 14.48 -14.42
CA GLU A 97 0.93 13.95 -15.55
C GLU A 97 1.78 13.03 -16.43
N ASP A 98 3.02 13.43 -16.70
CA ASP A 98 3.96 12.61 -17.48
C ASP A 98 4.31 11.32 -16.74
N ALA A 99 4.58 11.41 -15.44
CA ALA A 99 4.84 10.24 -14.59
C ALA A 99 3.63 9.28 -14.58
N ARG A 100 2.41 9.82 -14.47
CA ARG A 100 1.19 9.02 -14.52
C ARG A 100 1.03 8.32 -15.87
N ARG A 101 1.19 9.02 -16.99
CA ARG A 101 1.13 8.41 -18.34
C ARG A 101 2.13 7.27 -18.50
N ARG A 102 3.33 7.42 -17.95
CA ARG A 102 4.38 6.38 -18.02
C ARG A 102 4.04 5.16 -17.20
N LEU A 103 3.47 5.36 -16.02
CA LEU A 103 2.98 4.28 -15.18
C LEU A 103 1.83 3.56 -15.86
N ASP A 104 0.83 4.29 -16.34
CA ASP A 104 -0.33 3.73 -17.03
C ASP A 104 0.08 2.93 -18.27
N LYS A 105 1.07 3.42 -19.04
CA LYS A 105 1.63 2.67 -20.17
C LYS A 105 2.29 1.37 -19.72
N ALA A 106 3.06 1.39 -18.63
CA ALA A 106 3.72 0.19 -18.12
C ALA A 106 2.72 -0.85 -17.58
N LEU A 107 1.59 -0.40 -17.04
CA LEU A 107 0.50 -1.26 -16.59
C LEU A 107 -0.28 -1.83 -17.79
N ALA A 108 -0.57 -1.01 -18.80
CA ALA A 108 -1.29 -1.40 -20.02
C ALA A 108 -0.56 -2.47 -20.87
N GLU A 109 0.74 -2.66 -20.69
CA GLU A 109 1.48 -3.79 -21.27
C GLU A 109 1.01 -5.15 -20.74
N ARG A 110 0.14 -5.14 -19.71
CA ARG A 110 -0.38 -6.32 -18.99
C ARG A 110 -1.90 -6.30 -18.99
N ASP A 111 -2.50 -6.72 -20.09
CA ASP A 111 -3.96 -6.75 -20.33
C ASP A 111 -4.76 -7.55 -19.27
N TRP A 112 -4.07 -8.47 -18.59
CA TRP A 112 -4.62 -9.29 -17.51
C TRP A 112 -4.66 -8.59 -16.14
N LEU A 113 -3.97 -7.43 -15.98
CA LEU A 113 -3.86 -6.69 -14.73
C LEU A 113 -4.83 -5.50 -14.73
N SER A 114 -5.72 -5.47 -13.76
CA SER A 114 -6.65 -4.35 -13.54
C SER A 114 -6.48 -3.84 -12.12
N PRO A 115 -5.53 -2.92 -11.87
CA PRO A 115 -5.33 -2.38 -10.54
C PRO A 115 -6.58 -1.65 -10.04
N VAL A 116 -6.96 -1.88 -8.78
CA VAL A 116 -8.10 -1.22 -8.14
C VAL A 116 -7.79 0.21 -7.68
N ALA A 117 -6.52 0.53 -7.53
CA ALA A 117 -6.03 1.87 -7.25
C ALA A 117 -4.65 2.08 -7.88
N VAL A 118 -4.42 3.26 -8.44
CA VAL A 118 -3.12 3.66 -9.02
C VAL A 118 -2.82 5.10 -8.62
N GLU A 119 -1.66 5.33 -8.02
CA GLU A 119 -1.25 6.65 -7.57
C GLU A 119 0.20 6.97 -7.94
N VAL A 120 0.51 8.25 -8.12
CA VAL A 120 1.86 8.77 -8.33
C VAL A 120 2.16 9.81 -7.27
N PHE A 121 3.14 9.52 -6.44
CA PHE A 121 3.64 10.45 -5.43
C PHE A 121 4.90 11.14 -5.89
N GLY A 122 5.18 12.30 -5.31
CA GLY A 122 6.47 12.95 -5.45
C GLY A 122 7.62 12.04 -5.01
N GLY A 123 8.78 12.22 -5.62
CA GLY A 123 9.97 11.45 -5.30
C GLY A 123 10.95 12.19 -4.39
N LYS A 124 12.03 11.50 -4.06
CA LYS A 124 13.20 12.05 -3.40
C LYS A 124 14.41 11.87 -4.29
N PHE A 125 15.17 12.93 -4.47
CA PHE A 125 16.41 12.93 -5.20
C PHE A 125 17.54 13.45 -4.32
N ASP A 126 18.62 12.69 -4.24
CA ASP A 126 19.86 13.09 -3.56
C ASP A 126 21.05 12.73 -4.45
N SER A 127 21.64 13.76 -5.03
CA SER A 127 22.81 13.60 -5.90
C SER A 127 24.06 13.08 -5.19
N ALA A 128 24.18 13.30 -3.87
CA ALA A 128 25.30 12.82 -3.05
C ALA A 128 25.22 11.30 -2.81
N GLY A 129 24.02 10.73 -2.78
CA GLY A 129 23.78 9.29 -2.62
C GLY A 129 23.91 8.46 -3.90
N LEU A 130 24.08 9.10 -5.05
CA LEU A 130 24.13 8.40 -6.34
C LEU A 130 25.39 7.55 -6.47
N ARG A 131 25.19 6.33 -7.02
CA ARG A 131 26.28 5.38 -7.37
C ARG A 131 26.39 5.24 -8.87
N PHE A 132 27.58 4.82 -9.35
CA PHE A 132 27.76 4.50 -10.76
C PHE A 132 26.72 3.46 -11.24
N PRO A 133 26.12 3.61 -12.41
CA PRO A 133 26.35 4.65 -13.46
C PRO A 133 25.54 5.95 -13.27
N ASP A 134 24.67 6.07 -12.27
CA ASP A 134 23.80 7.24 -12.09
C ASP A 134 24.59 8.48 -11.63
N ALA A 135 25.70 8.29 -10.96
CA ALA A 135 26.59 9.37 -10.46
C ALA A 135 27.38 10.04 -11.62
N ASN A 136 26.68 10.44 -12.69
CA ASN A 136 27.30 11.18 -13.79
C ASN A 136 27.31 12.69 -13.50
N PRO A 137 28.17 13.49 -14.20
CA PRO A 137 28.30 14.91 -13.94
C PRO A 137 27.01 15.73 -14.12
N GLY A 138 26.10 15.29 -14.99
CA GLY A 138 24.80 15.94 -15.20
C GLY A 138 23.89 15.76 -13.99
N MET A 139 23.81 14.55 -13.46
CA MET A 139 22.99 14.24 -12.30
C MET A 139 23.51 14.89 -11.01
N LYS A 140 24.83 15.04 -10.87
CA LYS A 140 25.44 15.72 -9.71
C LYS A 140 25.14 17.22 -9.63
N LYS A 141 24.72 17.84 -10.73
CA LYS A 141 24.34 19.25 -10.78
C LYS A 141 22.88 19.49 -10.38
N ILE A 142 22.06 18.46 -10.32
CA ILE A 142 20.66 18.57 -9.92
C ILE A 142 20.62 18.74 -8.39
N PRO A 143 19.95 19.77 -7.86
CA PRO A 143 19.81 19.95 -6.42
C PRO A 143 19.10 18.77 -5.78
N ALA A 144 19.45 18.43 -4.54
CA ALA A 144 18.71 17.47 -3.74
C ALA A 144 17.29 18.00 -3.51
N SER A 145 16.32 17.10 -3.61
CA SER A 145 14.91 17.42 -3.36
C SER A 145 14.20 16.25 -2.68
N ASP A 146 13.23 16.57 -1.86
CA ASP A 146 12.29 15.62 -1.29
C ASP A 146 10.90 16.26 -1.35
N ILE A 147 10.10 15.84 -2.31
CA ILE A 147 8.75 16.38 -2.54
C ILE A 147 7.68 15.32 -2.25
N ARG A 148 8.02 14.35 -1.41
CA ARG A 148 7.06 13.34 -0.96
C ARG A 148 6.05 13.98 -0.01
N ASP A 149 4.79 13.94 -0.39
CA ASP A 149 3.67 14.38 0.44
C ASP A 149 3.23 13.23 1.35
N TRP A 150 3.71 13.26 2.59
CA TRP A 150 3.42 12.21 3.58
C TRP A 150 1.95 12.18 4.02
N GLU A 151 1.25 13.31 3.95
CA GLU A 151 -0.18 13.38 4.25
C GLU A 151 -0.98 12.69 3.14
N ALA A 152 -0.71 13.02 1.89
CA ALA A 152 -1.33 12.38 0.73
C ALA A 152 -1.05 10.88 0.69
N ILE A 153 0.19 10.44 1.00
CA ILE A 153 0.56 9.03 1.06
C ILE A 153 -0.28 8.29 2.11
N ARG A 154 -0.39 8.85 3.32
CA ARG A 154 -1.19 8.24 4.39
C ARG A 154 -2.68 8.25 4.08
N ALA A 155 -3.19 9.34 3.51
CA ALA A 155 -4.60 9.44 3.11
C ALA A 155 -4.96 8.39 2.07
N TRP A 156 -4.15 8.24 1.03
CA TRP A 156 -4.32 7.21 0.01
C TRP A 156 -4.28 5.80 0.61
N ALA A 157 -3.28 5.51 1.44
CA ALA A 157 -3.14 4.20 2.08
C ALA A 157 -4.32 3.86 3.01
N SER A 158 -4.85 4.85 3.73
CA SER A 158 -6.00 4.69 4.64
C SER A 158 -7.31 4.39 3.89
N ALA A 159 -7.42 4.77 2.62
CA ALA A 159 -8.56 4.45 1.76
C ALA A 159 -8.45 3.06 1.09
N LEU A 160 -7.26 2.46 1.04
CA LEU A 160 -7.03 1.18 0.37
C LEU A 160 -7.89 0.02 0.89
N PRO A 161 -8.18 -0.14 2.21
CA PRO A 161 -8.98 -1.26 2.69
C PRO A 161 -10.34 -1.39 2.00
N GLU A 162 -11.00 -0.27 1.69
CA GLU A 162 -12.28 -0.28 0.99
C GLU A 162 -12.14 -0.74 -0.46
N VAL A 163 -11.19 -0.18 -1.20
CA VAL A 163 -11.00 -0.49 -2.63
C VAL A 163 -10.38 -1.87 -2.85
N LEU A 164 -9.65 -2.40 -1.86
CA LEU A 164 -9.11 -3.76 -1.86
C LEU A 164 -10.15 -4.80 -1.40
N GLY A 165 -11.37 -4.38 -1.03
CA GLY A 165 -12.42 -5.28 -0.58
C GLY A 165 -12.17 -5.87 0.82
N LEU A 166 -11.37 -5.21 1.64
CA LEU A 166 -11.01 -5.66 2.99
C LEU A 166 -11.98 -5.16 4.06
N GLY A 167 -12.94 -4.30 3.72
CA GLY A 167 -13.87 -3.62 4.62
C GLY A 167 -14.96 -4.49 5.27
N GLY A 168 -14.94 -5.80 5.08
CA GLY A 168 -15.95 -6.72 5.62
C GLY A 168 -15.66 -7.29 7.01
N ARG A 169 -14.65 -6.81 7.74
CA ARG A 169 -14.28 -7.26 9.09
C ARG A 169 -14.12 -6.13 10.10
N ALA A 170 -14.96 -5.09 10.04
CA ALA A 170 -15.15 -4.25 11.20
C ALA A 170 -15.83 -5.11 12.27
N THR A 171 -15.09 -5.39 13.34
CA THR A 171 -15.53 -5.85 14.67
C THR A 171 -17.03 -6.23 14.75
N ALA A 172 -17.33 -7.52 14.64
CA ALA A 172 -18.53 -8.03 15.24
C ALA A 172 -18.38 -7.76 16.75
N GLU A 173 -19.08 -6.76 17.25
CA GLU A 173 -19.32 -6.55 18.66
C GLU A 173 -19.91 -7.84 19.21
N PRO A 174 -19.36 -8.44 20.28
CA PRO A 174 -19.94 -9.65 20.83
C PRO A 174 -21.38 -9.33 21.23
N PRO A 175 -22.36 -10.25 20.99
CA PRO A 175 -23.74 -10.02 21.37
C PRO A 175 -23.80 -9.75 22.85
N GLU A 176 -24.38 -8.61 23.23
CA GLU A 176 -24.71 -8.32 24.64
C GLU A 176 -25.59 -9.44 25.16
N THR A 177 -25.12 -10.12 26.19
CA THR A 177 -25.89 -11.12 26.92
C THR A 177 -27.05 -10.39 27.58
N PRO A 178 -28.32 -10.74 27.28
CA PRO A 178 -29.46 -10.12 27.99
C PRO A 178 -29.39 -10.48 29.45
N GLY A 179 -29.31 -9.44 30.26
CA GLY A 179 -29.24 -9.54 31.71
C GLY A 179 -30.39 -10.41 32.30
N SER A 180 -30.01 -11.36 33.13
CA SER A 180 -30.91 -12.12 33.94
C SER A 180 -31.69 -11.19 34.86
N THR A 181 -32.98 -11.08 34.59
CA THR A 181 -33.91 -10.42 35.50
C THR A 181 -34.10 -11.33 36.72
N GLU A 182 -33.44 -11.02 37.81
CA GLU A 182 -33.73 -11.59 39.12
C GLU A 182 -35.11 -11.09 39.56
N GLN A 183 -36.09 -12.00 39.51
CA GLN A 183 -37.37 -11.79 40.19
C GLN A 183 -37.17 -12.04 41.69
N SER A 184 -37.13 -10.95 42.45
CA SER A 184 -37.23 -10.96 43.89
C SER A 184 -38.69 -11.32 44.28
N GLY A 185 -38.90 -12.57 44.67
CA GLY A 185 -40.14 -13.02 45.26
C GLY A 185 -40.23 -12.59 46.73
N THR A 186 -41.12 -11.64 47.04
CA THR A 186 -41.50 -11.29 48.39
C THR A 186 -42.38 -12.39 49.00
N TYR A 187 -41.87 -13.09 50.00
CA TYR A 187 -42.69 -13.91 50.90
C TYR A 187 -43.29 -13.01 51.94
N THR A 188 -44.60 -12.87 51.91
CA THR A 188 -45.42 -12.40 53.06
C THR A 188 -45.75 -13.55 54.02
N GLU A 189 -45.19 -13.47 55.17
CA GLU A 189 -45.52 -14.35 56.29
C GLU A 189 -46.77 -13.77 57.01
N GLU A 190 -47.92 -14.45 56.89
CA GLU A 190 -49.05 -14.20 57.75
C GLU A 190 -48.96 -15.12 58.98
N ALA A 191 -48.79 -14.51 60.16
CA ALA A 191 -49.00 -15.13 61.44
C ALA A 191 -50.48 -14.99 61.82
N GLY A 192 -51.16 -16.09 61.95
CA GLY A 192 -52.53 -16.20 62.52
C GLY A 192 -52.54 -16.94 63.79
N GLY A 193 -53.02 -16.34 64.83
CA GLY A 193 -53.81 -16.72 65.91
C GLY A 193 -53.37 -17.70 66.94
#